data_095cee38eac7e7090b5940ae6b2f1dbf
#
_entry.id   095cee38eac7e7090b5940ae6b2f1dbf
#
_cell.length_a   1.000
_cell.length_b   1.000
_cell.length_c   1.000
_cell.angle_alpha   90.00
_cell.angle_beta   90.00
_cell.angle_gamma   90.00
#
_symmetry.space_group_name_H-M   'P 1'
#
loop_
_entity.id
_entity.type
_entity.pdbx_description
1 polymer ?
#
loop_
_entity_poly.entity_id
_entity_poly.type
_entity_poly.pdbx_seq_one_letter_code
_entity_poly.pdbx_strand_id
1 'polypeptide(L)'
;MPEPVRRSYSSPLRAESARRTRVLVRDAAARLFGDRGYVSTTVRNVADAAGVATRTVFTAFPGGKAELFHDALAAAIEGGDETAPKVYASASRDGDPVERILDEVVGYGADVLERAGTLMLTSIQSSGADEDMRRFAEEGARASADNAMTLAEGLAAHDLLRPEISVQRAADVLFTVVSPQVHSMLRHRCGWDIDEYRNWVKAMIRASLLH
;
A
#
# COMPACT_ATOMS: atom_id res chain seq x y z
N MET A 1 -7.28 -49.32 -27.54
CA MET A 1 -6.57 -49.17 -26.28
C MET A 1 -6.73 -47.72 -25.82
N PRO A 2 -7.32 -47.44 -24.66
CA PRO A 2 -7.46 -46.08 -24.18
C PRO A 2 -6.11 -45.56 -23.67
N GLU A 3 -5.75 -44.32 -24.07
CA GLU A 3 -4.56 -43.61 -23.58
C GLU A 3 -4.62 -43.40 -22.08
N PRO A 4 -3.49 -43.51 -21.34
CA PRO A 4 -3.45 -43.27 -19.93
C PRO A 4 -3.60 -41.76 -19.63
N VAL A 5 -4.68 -41.37 -18.98
CA VAL A 5 -4.89 -40.03 -18.40
C VAL A 5 -3.76 -39.77 -17.39
N ARG A 6 -2.80 -38.92 -17.76
CA ARG A 6 -1.79 -38.37 -16.83
C ARG A 6 -2.49 -37.52 -15.77
N ARG A 7 -2.83 -38.10 -14.62
CA ARG A 7 -3.22 -37.36 -13.44
C ARG A 7 -2.02 -36.51 -12.98
N SER A 8 -2.16 -35.20 -13.09
CA SER A 8 -1.24 -34.23 -12.51
C SER A 8 -1.35 -34.35 -10.99
N TYR A 9 -0.50 -35.17 -10.38
CA TYR A 9 -0.37 -35.31 -8.94
C TYR A 9 0.50 -34.16 -8.42
N SER A 10 -0.11 -32.98 -8.14
CA SER A 10 0.54 -31.95 -7.35
C SER A 10 0.44 -32.34 -5.89
N SER A 11 1.55 -32.81 -5.30
CA SER A 11 1.60 -33.12 -3.86
C SER A 11 1.33 -31.84 -3.07
N PRO A 12 0.40 -31.85 -2.08
CA PRO A 12 0.15 -30.71 -1.19
C PRO A 12 1.44 -30.16 -0.55
N LEU A 13 2.40 -31.02 -0.25
CA LEU A 13 3.72 -30.64 0.27
C LEU A 13 4.54 -29.79 -0.71
N ARG A 14 4.45 -30.07 -2.02
CA ARG A 14 5.15 -29.27 -3.04
C ARG A 14 4.52 -27.89 -3.18
N ALA A 15 3.19 -27.83 -3.18
CA ALA A 15 2.47 -26.56 -3.24
C ALA A 15 2.79 -25.70 -2.01
N GLU A 16 2.83 -26.28 -0.83
CA GLU A 16 3.19 -25.58 0.40
C GLU A 16 4.64 -25.08 0.39
N SER A 17 5.59 -25.93 -0.07
CA SER A 17 7.00 -25.53 -0.22
C SER A 17 7.16 -24.38 -1.23
N ALA A 18 6.44 -24.42 -2.35
CA ALA A 18 6.46 -23.36 -3.36
C ALA A 18 5.91 -22.05 -2.79
N ARG A 19 4.81 -22.10 -2.03
CA ARG A 19 4.24 -20.93 -1.36
C ARG A 19 5.21 -20.32 -0.35
N ARG A 20 5.85 -21.13 0.50
CA ARG A 20 6.87 -20.66 1.45
C ARG A 20 8.05 -19.99 0.74
N THR A 21 8.52 -20.59 -0.34
CA THR A 21 9.59 -20.01 -1.16
C THR A 21 9.17 -18.67 -1.77
N ARG A 22 7.93 -18.56 -2.28
CA ARG A 22 7.39 -17.30 -2.82
C ARG A 22 7.37 -16.21 -1.76
N VAL A 23 6.88 -16.49 -0.56
CA VAL A 23 6.88 -15.54 0.56
C VAL A 23 8.30 -15.11 0.93
N LEU A 24 9.23 -16.04 1.08
CA LEU A 24 10.63 -15.76 1.43
C LEU A 24 11.31 -14.82 0.40
N VAL A 25 11.11 -15.09 -0.89
CA VAL A 25 11.67 -14.31 -1.99
C VAL A 25 11.01 -12.92 -2.03
N ARG A 26 9.68 -12.84 -1.90
CA ARG A 26 8.93 -11.58 -1.83
C ARG A 26 9.42 -10.68 -0.69
N ASP A 27 9.57 -11.23 0.51
CA ASP A 27 9.97 -10.47 1.69
C ASP A 27 11.43 -9.97 1.58
N ALA A 28 12.32 -10.77 0.97
CA ALA A 28 13.67 -10.32 0.62
C ALA A 28 13.65 -9.19 -0.42
N ALA A 29 12.77 -9.28 -1.42
CA ALA A 29 12.59 -8.24 -2.43
C ALA A 29 12.06 -6.94 -1.82
N ALA A 30 11.03 -7.00 -0.96
CA ALA A 30 10.47 -5.84 -0.27
C ALA A 30 11.56 -5.05 0.49
N ARG A 31 12.40 -5.73 1.27
CA ARG A 31 13.52 -5.10 1.99
C ARG A 31 14.51 -4.44 1.03
N LEU A 32 14.96 -5.15 0.00
CA LEU A 32 15.95 -4.62 -0.94
C LEU A 32 15.43 -3.44 -1.76
N PHE A 33 14.17 -3.48 -2.18
CA PHE A 33 13.53 -2.35 -2.87
C PHE A 33 13.39 -1.13 -1.95
N GLY A 34 13.07 -1.35 -0.69
CA GLY A 34 13.00 -0.27 0.30
C GLY A 34 14.37 0.33 0.61
N ASP A 35 15.39 -0.49 0.80
CA ASP A 35 16.71 -0.04 1.24
C ASP A 35 17.56 0.56 0.11
N ARG A 36 17.47 0.01 -1.12
CA ARG A 36 18.35 0.33 -2.25
C ARG A 36 17.62 0.99 -3.43
N GLY A 37 16.31 1.03 -3.37
CA GLY A 37 15.47 1.46 -4.48
C GLY A 37 15.29 0.39 -5.56
N TYR A 38 14.36 0.66 -6.48
CA TYR A 38 14.05 -0.29 -7.56
C TYR A 38 15.24 -0.47 -8.50
N VAL A 39 15.80 0.62 -9.05
CA VAL A 39 16.83 0.55 -10.11
C VAL A 39 18.05 -0.26 -9.67
N SER A 40 18.51 -0.05 -8.44
CA SER A 40 19.74 -0.69 -7.90
C SER A 40 19.54 -2.14 -7.43
N THR A 41 18.29 -2.63 -7.37
CA THR A 41 17.98 -4.00 -6.97
C THR A 41 17.85 -4.90 -8.19
N THR A 42 18.56 -6.03 -8.20
CA THR A 42 18.49 -7.06 -9.25
C THR A 42 17.83 -8.34 -8.72
N VAL A 43 17.27 -9.16 -9.63
CA VAL A 43 16.72 -10.49 -9.27
C VAL A 43 17.79 -11.37 -8.61
N ARG A 44 19.06 -11.22 -8.99
CA ARG A 44 20.19 -11.92 -8.37
C ARG A 44 20.38 -11.47 -6.91
N ASN A 45 20.34 -10.14 -6.63
CA ASN A 45 20.42 -9.66 -5.25
C ASN A 45 19.29 -10.22 -4.38
N VAL A 46 18.08 -10.33 -4.94
CA VAL A 46 16.94 -10.92 -4.23
C VAL A 46 17.17 -12.42 -3.97
N ALA A 47 17.64 -13.16 -4.96
CA ALA A 47 17.96 -14.58 -4.80
C ALA A 47 19.00 -14.82 -3.71
N ASP A 48 20.09 -14.05 -3.73
CA ASP A 48 21.17 -14.11 -2.74
C ASP A 48 20.64 -13.79 -1.32
N ALA A 49 19.82 -12.74 -1.19
CA ALA A 49 19.21 -12.33 0.10
C ALA A 49 18.18 -13.32 0.62
N ALA A 50 17.48 -14.04 -0.28
CA ALA A 50 16.51 -15.07 0.07
C ALA A 50 17.15 -16.46 0.29
N GLY A 51 18.46 -16.60 0.04
CA GLY A 51 19.17 -17.88 0.15
C GLY A 51 18.71 -18.94 -0.87
N VAL A 52 18.27 -18.51 -2.07
CA VAL A 52 17.80 -19.42 -3.13
C VAL A 52 18.56 -19.20 -4.44
N ALA A 53 18.48 -20.17 -5.35
CA ALA A 53 19.05 -19.99 -6.69
C ALA A 53 18.22 -18.95 -7.48
N THR A 54 18.88 -18.15 -8.35
CA THR A 54 18.21 -17.17 -9.24
C THR A 54 17.12 -17.83 -10.10
N ARG A 55 17.34 -19.08 -10.55
CA ARG A 55 16.32 -19.85 -11.28
C ARG A 55 15.07 -20.10 -10.44
N THR A 56 15.21 -20.29 -9.14
CA THR A 56 14.07 -20.45 -8.21
C THR A 56 13.22 -19.18 -8.15
N VAL A 57 13.86 -18.02 -8.17
CA VAL A 57 13.16 -16.74 -8.23
C VAL A 57 12.33 -16.62 -9.50
N PHE A 58 12.92 -16.89 -10.67
CA PHE A 58 12.17 -16.87 -11.95
C PHE A 58 11.09 -17.96 -12.07
N THR A 59 11.22 -19.07 -11.33
CA THR A 59 10.13 -20.05 -11.23
C THR A 59 8.96 -19.54 -10.40
N ALA A 60 9.23 -18.83 -9.32
CA ALA A 60 8.21 -18.26 -8.44
C ALA A 60 7.60 -16.95 -9.01
N PHE A 61 8.39 -16.19 -9.77
CA PHE A 61 8.04 -14.88 -10.35
C PHE A 61 8.52 -14.81 -11.82
N PRO A 62 7.75 -15.41 -12.74
CA PRO A 62 8.12 -15.44 -14.16
C PRO A 62 8.26 -14.06 -14.80
N GLY A 63 7.49 -13.07 -14.36
CA GLY A 63 7.57 -11.66 -14.78
C GLY A 63 8.77 -10.90 -14.20
N GLY A 64 9.63 -11.60 -13.45
CA GLY A 64 10.90 -11.07 -12.97
C GLY A 64 10.77 -9.95 -11.95
N LYS A 65 11.56 -8.89 -12.12
CA LYS A 65 11.70 -7.81 -11.13
C LYS A 65 10.43 -6.99 -10.93
N ALA A 66 9.69 -6.74 -12.01
CA ALA A 66 8.43 -5.99 -11.93
C ALA A 66 7.35 -6.79 -11.17
N GLU A 67 7.19 -8.08 -11.45
CA GLU A 67 6.27 -8.95 -10.71
C GLU A 67 6.65 -9.06 -9.24
N LEU A 68 7.95 -9.19 -8.93
CA LEU A 68 8.45 -9.19 -7.56
C LEU A 68 8.07 -7.91 -6.80
N PHE A 69 8.25 -6.76 -7.44
CA PHE A 69 7.91 -5.48 -6.85
C PHE A 69 6.40 -5.37 -6.61
N HIS A 70 5.60 -5.71 -7.61
CA HIS A 70 4.14 -5.70 -7.53
C HIS A 70 3.63 -6.60 -6.38
N ASP A 71 4.11 -7.86 -6.33
CA ASP A 71 3.73 -8.82 -5.28
C ASP A 71 4.14 -8.33 -3.87
N ALA A 72 5.32 -7.71 -3.76
CA ALA A 72 5.81 -7.14 -2.51
C ALA A 72 4.96 -5.94 -2.06
N LEU A 73 4.61 -5.03 -2.97
CA LEU A 73 3.77 -3.87 -2.70
C LEU A 73 2.34 -4.30 -2.33
N ALA A 74 1.73 -5.19 -3.12
CA ALA A 74 0.39 -5.72 -2.85
C ALA A 74 0.31 -6.37 -1.47
N ALA A 75 1.26 -7.25 -1.14
CA ALA A 75 1.31 -7.90 0.16
C ALA A 75 1.51 -6.91 1.33
N ALA A 76 2.27 -5.84 1.14
CA ALA A 76 2.45 -4.80 2.15
C ALA A 76 1.17 -3.98 2.37
N ILE A 77 0.40 -3.72 1.32
CA ILE A 77 -0.89 -3.04 1.41
C ILE A 77 -1.93 -3.95 2.09
N GLU A 78 -2.03 -5.23 1.67
CA GLU A 78 -3.00 -6.20 2.16
C GLU A 78 -2.66 -6.76 3.55
N GLY A 79 -1.47 -6.52 4.06
CA GLY A 79 -0.95 -7.10 5.30
C GLY A 79 -1.70 -6.72 6.60
N GLY A 80 -2.83 -6.00 6.51
CA GLY A 80 -3.74 -5.68 7.61
C GLY A 80 -5.05 -6.46 7.53
N ASP A 81 -5.78 -6.52 8.65
CA ASP A 81 -7.06 -7.23 8.76
C ASP A 81 -8.23 -6.51 8.04
N GLU A 82 -8.06 -5.23 7.71
CA GLU A 82 -9.09 -4.38 7.12
C GLU A 82 -8.69 -3.91 5.71
N THR A 83 -9.69 -3.65 4.87
CA THR A 83 -9.50 -3.10 3.52
C THR A 83 -10.02 -1.66 3.44
N ALA A 84 -9.35 -0.81 2.66
CA ALA A 84 -9.71 0.59 2.46
C ALA A 84 -11.22 0.82 2.21
N PRO A 85 -11.87 0.13 1.27
CA PRO A 85 -13.29 0.34 1.01
C PRO A 85 -14.19 0.08 2.22
N LYS A 86 -13.84 -0.89 3.08
CA LYS A 86 -14.62 -1.17 4.30
C LYS A 86 -14.46 -0.08 5.34
N VAL A 87 -13.24 0.37 5.57
CA VAL A 87 -12.95 1.43 6.55
C VAL A 87 -13.65 2.73 6.14
N TYR A 88 -13.49 3.17 4.89
CA TYR A 88 -14.12 4.41 4.42
C TYR A 88 -15.66 4.33 4.38
N ALA A 89 -16.23 3.19 4.03
CA ALA A 89 -17.67 2.98 4.06
C ALA A 89 -18.22 2.87 5.49
N SER A 90 -17.46 2.32 6.45
CA SER A 90 -17.89 2.22 7.84
C SER A 90 -17.78 3.54 8.59
N ALA A 91 -16.81 4.36 8.24
CA ALA A 91 -16.59 5.67 8.85
C ALA A 91 -17.71 6.69 8.55
N SER A 92 -18.60 6.38 7.62
CA SER A 92 -19.69 7.28 7.19
C SER A 92 -21.07 6.86 7.71
N ARG A 93 -21.16 6.17 8.86
CA ARG A 93 -22.47 5.76 9.43
C ARG A 93 -23.12 6.89 10.18
N ASP A 94 -24.45 6.99 10.04
CA ASP A 94 -25.26 7.96 10.76
C ASP A 94 -25.02 7.91 12.27
N GLY A 95 -24.71 9.09 12.86
CA GLY A 95 -24.56 9.27 14.30
C GLY A 95 -23.20 8.91 14.89
N ASP A 96 -22.21 8.53 14.08
CA ASP A 96 -20.86 8.31 14.60
C ASP A 96 -20.17 9.65 14.93
N PRO A 97 -19.57 9.79 16.11
CA PRO A 97 -18.77 10.97 16.44
C PRO A 97 -17.64 11.16 15.43
N VAL A 98 -17.42 12.40 14.98
CA VAL A 98 -16.31 12.77 14.07
C VAL A 98 -14.97 12.22 14.53
N GLU A 99 -14.73 12.19 15.82
CA GLU A 99 -13.51 11.64 16.42
C GLU A 99 -13.29 10.17 16.05
N ARG A 100 -14.33 9.36 16.10
CA ARG A 100 -14.27 7.95 15.76
C ARG A 100 -13.98 7.75 14.27
N ILE A 101 -14.62 8.55 13.42
CA ILE A 101 -14.36 8.53 11.97
C ILE A 101 -12.89 8.84 11.69
N LEU A 102 -12.36 9.89 12.31
CA LEU A 102 -10.97 10.27 12.16
C LEU A 102 -10.01 9.18 12.69
N ASP A 103 -10.32 8.59 13.84
CA ASP A 103 -9.48 7.54 14.44
C ASP A 103 -9.40 6.29 13.52
N GLU A 104 -10.54 5.84 12.99
CA GLU A 104 -10.59 4.68 12.09
C GLU A 104 -9.85 4.97 10.77
N VAL A 105 -10.15 6.08 10.11
CA VAL A 105 -9.61 6.40 8.79
C VAL A 105 -8.10 6.73 8.85
N VAL A 106 -7.71 7.58 9.80
CA VAL A 106 -6.31 7.96 9.96
C VAL A 106 -5.48 6.79 10.49
N GLY A 107 -6.04 6.00 11.41
CA GLY A 107 -5.41 4.78 11.89
C GLY A 107 -5.11 3.82 10.74
N TYR A 108 -6.12 3.48 9.94
CA TYR A 108 -5.95 2.62 8.77
C TYR A 108 -4.92 3.17 7.77
N GLY A 109 -5.04 4.45 7.39
CA GLY A 109 -4.11 5.07 6.44
C GLY A 109 -2.67 5.08 6.93
N ALA A 110 -2.45 5.38 8.22
CA ALA A 110 -1.13 5.35 8.85
C ALA A 110 -0.54 3.92 8.85
N ASP A 111 -1.35 2.90 9.16
CA ASP A 111 -0.90 1.51 9.20
C ASP A 111 -0.51 1.00 7.80
N VAL A 112 -1.26 1.37 6.76
CA VAL A 112 -0.88 1.08 5.37
C VAL A 112 0.45 1.77 5.02
N LEU A 113 0.62 3.04 5.38
CA LEU A 113 1.85 3.79 5.09
C LEU A 113 3.06 3.27 5.86
N GLU A 114 2.90 2.80 7.10
CA GLU A 114 3.99 2.14 7.84
C GLU A 114 4.45 0.85 7.13
N ARG A 115 3.53 0.05 6.60
CA ARG A 115 3.86 -1.20 5.91
C ARG A 115 4.34 -1.00 4.47
N ALA A 116 3.64 -0.17 3.70
CA ALA A 116 3.79 -0.06 2.25
C ALA A 116 4.44 1.25 1.78
N GLY A 117 4.50 2.28 2.63
CA GLY A 117 4.89 3.64 2.24
C GLY A 117 6.26 3.73 1.58
N THR A 118 7.23 2.96 2.05
CA THR A 118 8.57 2.91 1.45
C THR A 118 8.53 2.34 0.02
N LEU A 119 7.76 1.28 -0.23
CA LEU A 119 7.60 0.72 -1.56
C LEU A 119 6.80 1.65 -2.48
N MET A 120 5.75 2.30 -1.97
CA MET A 120 5.01 3.33 -2.71
C MET A 120 5.94 4.46 -3.16
N LEU A 121 6.79 4.96 -2.26
CA LEU A 121 7.79 5.98 -2.61
C LEU A 121 8.81 5.46 -3.62
N THR A 122 9.23 4.20 -3.51
CA THR A 122 10.16 3.59 -4.47
C THR A 122 9.57 3.60 -5.89
N SER A 123 8.28 3.29 -6.07
CA SER A 123 7.63 3.38 -7.39
C SER A 123 7.59 4.81 -7.91
N ILE A 124 7.22 5.78 -7.06
CA ILE A 124 7.15 7.20 -7.41
C ILE A 124 8.54 7.74 -7.82
N GLN A 125 9.57 7.46 -7.04
CA GLN A 125 10.94 7.91 -7.31
C GLN A 125 11.56 7.26 -8.56
N SER A 126 11.13 6.05 -8.89
CA SER A 126 11.64 5.31 -10.04
C SER A 126 10.79 5.48 -11.30
N SER A 127 9.66 6.19 -11.24
CA SER A 127 8.68 6.36 -12.32
C SER A 127 9.26 7.03 -13.59
N GLY A 128 10.26 7.88 -13.43
CA GLY A 128 10.96 8.51 -14.57
C GLY A 128 11.97 7.61 -15.28
N ALA A 129 12.35 6.49 -14.66
CA ALA A 129 13.39 5.59 -15.17
C ALA A 129 12.86 4.21 -15.60
N ASP A 130 11.64 3.86 -15.22
CA ASP A 130 11.06 2.53 -15.44
C ASP A 130 9.54 2.62 -15.67
N GLU A 131 9.07 2.00 -16.74
CA GLU A 131 7.67 2.04 -17.17
C GLU A 131 6.73 1.32 -16.20
N ASP A 132 7.16 0.18 -15.63
CA ASP A 132 6.37 -0.55 -14.65
C ASP A 132 6.22 0.27 -13.36
N MET A 133 7.28 0.95 -12.93
CA MET A 133 7.25 1.84 -11.76
C MET A 133 6.33 3.03 -11.98
N ARG A 134 6.33 3.61 -13.19
CA ARG A 134 5.42 4.68 -13.55
C ARG A 134 3.96 4.22 -13.46
N ARG A 135 3.65 3.06 -14.04
CA ARG A 135 2.31 2.47 -13.98
C ARG A 135 1.88 2.22 -12.53
N PHE A 136 2.71 1.59 -11.69
CA PHE A 136 2.38 1.34 -10.28
C PHE A 136 2.19 2.62 -9.49
N ALA A 137 2.99 3.66 -9.73
CA ALA A 137 2.82 4.95 -9.08
C ALA A 137 1.50 5.62 -9.49
N GLU A 138 1.13 5.59 -10.77
CA GLU A 138 -0.13 6.14 -11.28
C GLU A 138 -1.36 5.37 -10.77
N GLU A 139 -1.30 4.05 -10.75
CA GLU A 139 -2.37 3.19 -10.21
C GLU A 139 -2.56 3.44 -8.70
N GLY A 140 -1.47 3.51 -7.95
CA GLY A 140 -1.51 3.82 -6.52
C GLY A 140 -2.05 5.22 -6.22
N ALA A 141 -1.65 6.23 -7.02
CA ALA A 141 -2.16 7.59 -6.87
C ALA A 141 -3.67 7.66 -7.17
N ARG A 142 -4.15 6.97 -8.22
CA ARG A 142 -5.59 6.88 -8.53
C ARG A 142 -6.37 6.23 -7.39
N ALA A 143 -5.95 5.07 -6.92
CA ALA A 143 -6.61 4.37 -5.82
C ALA A 143 -6.66 5.24 -4.53
N SER A 144 -5.59 5.98 -4.23
CA SER A 144 -5.56 6.89 -3.09
C SER A 144 -6.50 8.09 -3.27
N ALA A 145 -6.60 8.63 -4.49
CA ALA A 145 -7.53 9.72 -4.81
C ALA A 145 -8.99 9.27 -4.72
N ASP A 146 -9.31 8.07 -5.22
CA ASP A 146 -10.65 7.47 -5.13
C ASP A 146 -11.08 7.25 -3.66
N ASN A 147 -10.16 6.76 -2.82
CA ASN A 147 -10.41 6.61 -1.38
C ASN A 147 -10.64 7.96 -0.70
N ALA A 148 -9.84 8.98 -1.03
CA ALA A 148 -10.00 10.33 -0.50
C ALA A 148 -11.34 10.95 -0.93
N MET A 149 -11.76 10.72 -2.17
CA MET A 149 -13.06 11.17 -2.67
C MET A 149 -14.21 10.49 -1.92
N THR A 150 -14.16 9.17 -1.76
CA THR A 150 -15.17 8.40 -1.01
C THR A 150 -15.34 8.93 0.42
N LEU A 151 -14.22 9.21 1.09
CA LEU A 151 -14.27 9.80 2.45
C LEU A 151 -14.85 11.22 2.43
N ALA A 152 -14.44 12.06 1.48
CA ALA A 152 -14.95 13.43 1.36
C ALA A 152 -16.46 13.47 1.09
N GLU A 153 -16.96 12.59 0.22
CA GLU A 153 -18.40 12.40 -0.04
C GLU A 153 -19.14 11.97 1.24
N GLY A 154 -18.57 11.03 1.99
CA GLY A 154 -19.13 10.59 3.28
C GLY A 154 -19.21 11.74 4.30
N LEU A 155 -18.14 12.51 4.46
CA LEU A 155 -18.14 13.69 5.35
C LEU A 155 -19.19 14.73 4.93
N ALA A 156 -19.34 14.96 3.63
CA ALA A 156 -20.35 15.89 3.11
C ALA A 156 -21.78 15.38 3.32
N ALA A 157 -22.03 14.09 3.11
CA ALA A 157 -23.35 13.47 3.30
C ALA A 157 -23.86 13.57 4.75
N HIS A 158 -22.94 13.66 5.71
CA HIS A 158 -23.24 13.80 7.14
C HIS A 158 -23.10 15.26 7.67
N ASP A 159 -23.03 16.24 6.74
CA ASP A 159 -22.93 17.67 7.07
C ASP A 159 -21.75 18.00 8.01
N LEU A 160 -20.63 17.31 7.85
CA LEU A 160 -19.42 17.47 8.67
C LEU A 160 -18.42 18.47 8.07
N LEU A 161 -18.51 18.73 6.75
CA LEU A 161 -17.64 19.69 6.09
C LEU A 161 -18.10 21.14 6.38
N ARG A 162 -17.11 22.04 6.50
CA ARG A 162 -17.42 23.49 6.53
C ARG A 162 -18.16 23.89 5.26
N PRO A 163 -19.13 24.82 5.33
CA PRO A 163 -19.97 25.23 4.19
C PRO A 163 -19.19 25.76 2.98
N GLU A 164 -18.00 26.33 3.21
CA GLU A 164 -17.13 26.87 2.16
C GLU A 164 -16.24 25.82 1.49
N ILE A 165 -16.22 24.58 2.01
CA ILE A 165 -15.36 23.50 1.50
C ILE A 165 -16.16 22.59 0.57
N SER A 166 -15.79 22.56 -0.71
CA SER A 166 -16.35 21.58 -1.65
C SER A 166 -15.81 20.18 -1.40
N VAL A 167 -16.59 19.15 -1.78
CA VAL A 167 -16.18 17.75 -1.71
C VAL A 167 -14.83 17.51 -2.41
N GLN A 168 -14.63 18.08 -3.61
CA GLN A 168 -13.36 17.99 -4.32
C GLN A 168 -12.20 18.58 -3.50
N ARG A 169 -12.40 19.74 -2.89
CA ARG A 169 -11.36 20.38 -2.06
C ARG A 169 -11.04 19.53 -0.83
N ALA A 170 -12.05 18.93 -0.22
CA ALA A 170 -11.85 18.01 0.89
C ALA A 170 -11.05 16.77 0.47
N ALA A 171 -11.37 16.17 -0.70
CA ALA A 171 -10.63 15.05 -1.26
C ALA A 171 -9.16 15.40 -1.54
N ASP A 172 -8.88 16.59 -2.11
CA ASP A 172 -7.52 17.06 -2.39
C ASP A 172 -6.68 17.19 -1.10
N VAL A 173 -7.28 17.70 -0.02
CA VAL A 173 -6.61 17.82 1.29
C VAL A 173 -6.35 16.44 1.88
N LEU A 174 -7.34 15.55 1.89
CA LEU A 174 -7.21 14.18 2.41
C LEU A 174 -6.13 13.40 1.65
N PHE A 175 -6.14 13.44 0.32
CA PHE A 175 -5.12 12.83 -0.53
C PHE A 175 -3.71 13.34 -0.20
N THR A 176 -3.58 14.63 0.08
CA THR A 176 -2.28 15.25 0.38
C THR A 176 -1.75 14.84 1.76
N VAL A 177 -2.58 14.98 2.81
CA VAL A 177 -2.11 14.76 4.20
C VAL A 177 -1.85 13.30 4.53
N VAL A 178 -2.52 12.35 3.83
CA VAL A 178 -2.33 10.90 3.97
C VAL A 178 -1.51 10.34 2.81
N SER A 179 -0.51 11.07 2.34
CA SER A 179 0.35 10.62 1.24
C SER A 179 1.64 9.97 1.75
N PRO A 180 2.23 9.02 0.98
CA PRO A 180 3.51 8.41 1.33
C PRO A 180 4.64 9.44 1.42
N GLN A 181 4.56 10.56 0.69
CA GLN A 181 5.54 11.66 0.73
C GLN A 181 5.50 12.38 2.09
N VAL A 182 4.31 12.79 2.53
CA VAL A 182 4.11 13.48 3.82
C VAL A 182 4.48 12.54 4.98
N HIS A 183 4.00 11.30 4.94
CA HIS A 183 4.34 10.28 5.92
C HIS A 183 5.86 10.11 6.04
N SER A 184 6.55 9.85 4.95
CA SER A 184 8.01 9.66 4.96
C SER A 184 8.77 10.89 5.47
N MET A 185 8.30 12.09 5.10
CA MET A 185 8.91 13.34 5.56
C MET A 185 8.81 13.45 7.08
N LEU A 186 7.63 13.26 7.65
CA LEU A 186 7.42 13.41 9.09
C LEU A 186 8.07 12.27 9.88
N ARG A 187 7.87 11.01 9.45
CA ARG A 187 8.36 9.84 10.15
C ARG A 187 9.88 9.67 10.06
N HIS A 188 10.46 9.79 8.84
CA HIS A 188 11.85 9.43 8.61
C HIS A 188 12.80 10.62 8.58
N ARG A 189 12.35 11.83 8.19
CA ARG A 189 13.22 13.02 8.18
C ARG A 189 13.07 13.89 9.43
N CYS A 190 11.83 14.05 9.93
CA CYS A 190 11.56 14.82 11.14
C CYS A 190 11.65 13.98 12.42
N GLY A 191 11.67 12.64 12.31
CA GLY A 191 11.84 11.73 13.45
C GLY A 191 10.59 11.58 14.33
N TRP A 192 9.41 11.91 13.82
CA TRP A 192 8.17 11.77 14.57
C TRP A 192 7.84 10.30 14.82
N ASP A 193 7.25 9.99 15.95
CA ASP A 193 6.65 8.68 16.16
C ASP A 193 5.29 8.54 15.44
N ILE A 194 4.74 7.34 15.41
CA ILE A 194 3.50 7.07 14.66
C ILE A 194 2.30 7.80 15.27
N ASP A 195 2.26 7.99 16.56
CA ASP A 195 1.15 8.66 17.24
C ASP A 195 1.22 10.17 17.04
N GLU A 196 2.42 10.77 17.01
CA GLU A 196 2.64 12.16 16.59
C GLU A 196 2.11 12.39 15.17
N TYR A 197 2.46 11.48 14.23
CA TYR A 197 1.96 11.54 12.85
C TYR A 197 0.44 11.44 12.78
N ARG A 198 -0.18 10.44 13.41
CA ARG A 198 -1.62 10.25 13.46
C ARG A 198 -2.35 11.49 14.04
N ASN A 199 -1.87 12.00 15.16
CA ASN A 199 -2.45 13.16 15.81
C ASN A 199 -2.36 14.41 14.94
N TRP A 200 -1.23 14.60 14.25
CA TRP A 200 -1.06 15.70 13.31
C TRP A 200 -2.01 15.59 12.12
N VAL A 201 -2.15 14.41 11.51
CA VAL A 201 -3.08 14.20 10.38
C VAL A 201 -4.51 14.51 10.80
N LYS A 202 -4.96 14.01 11.97
CA LYS A 202 -6.28 14.32 12.52
C LYS A 202 -6.49 15.82 12.73
N ALA A 203 -5.49 16.49 13.30
CA ALA A 203 -5.53 17.94 13.50
C ALA A 203 -5.61 18.72 12.19
N MET A 204 -4.86 18.32 11.16
CA MET A 204 -4.90 18.94 9.83
C MET A 204 -6.26 18.77 9.15
N ILE A 205 -6.83 17.56 9.18
CA ILE A 205 -8.17 17.28 8.63
C ILE A 205 -9.20 18.17 9.35
N ARG A 206 -9.20 18.17 10.68
CA ARG A 206 -10.14 18.96 11.48
C ARG A 206 -10.00 20.45 11.18
N ALA A 207 -8.81 20.99 11.26
CA ALA A 207 -8.54 22.40 11.05
C ALA A 207 -8.86 22.88 9.63
N SER A 208 -8.71 22.02 8.62
CA SER A 208 -8.87 22.38 7.22
C SER A 208 -10.26 22.11 6.66
N LEU A 209 -10.98 21.12 7.17
CA LEU A 209 -12.19 20.60 6.52
C LEU A 209 -13.46 20.66 7.39
N LEU A 210 -13.33 20.45 8.73
CA LEU A 210 -14.49 20.19 9.59
C LEU A 210 -14.93 21.45 10.35
N HIS A 211 -16.22 21.43 10.79
CA HIS A 211 -16.80 22.52 11.60
C HIS A 211 -16.06 22.76 12.91
#